data_f2b85a079be602dc4012e8b7bf4a760d
#
_entry.id   f2b85a079be602dc4012e8b7bf4a760d
#
_cell.length_a   1.000
_cell.length_b   1.000
_cell.length_c   1.000
_cell.angle_alpha   90.00
_cell.angle_beta   90.00
_cell.angle_gamma   90.00
#
_symmetry.space_group_name_H-M   'P 1'
#
loop_
_entity.id
_entity.type
_entity.pdbx_description
1 polymer ?
#
loop_
_entity_poly.entity_id
_entity_poly.type
_entity_poly.pdbx_seq_one_letter_code
_entity_poly.pdbx_strand_id
1 'polypeptide(L)'
;MTFWPNQIRRSLTLWYVAIFGVLLATYICVACIVQYWQLSEQLYHAEIQDIETVQGLLYFNEEGKLSLHEEYFNRPQSRLLIDRMMEVVDADGRVLFRSSQLKGNRLGGIPTPNEGVKGFNPRRLRLADGTHVLAISHVHSLGGSPLLIRIAYSTETLRLRTIELLGLLGLVLPAALVAAGVAGYRVAGKALDPLEQMAQLTEGITARRLGERIPVRNPNDELGHMARVLNELLQRLEESFESLQRFTSDVAHELRTPLAAMRSVGEVGLQERHGAEEYRDIIGSMLEEVAKLNSMVDTLLTLAHAETGAIELHRTIFPFMELVNESAAVVGVLAEEKNQIVSLNGDPRIDVWADYALMRMAVVNLLDNAVKYSPPGSAIRLSLRAEDGAAPSTGFAELDIEDEGPGIPDSARQRIFDRFFRLDEARTRDAGGAGLGLPIAKWAVEANGGRIFVKPGRACGAKFCIRVPIADGSSDNHS
;
A
#
# COMPACT_ATOMS: atom_id res chain seq x y z
N MET A 1 -24.08 -3.31 2.50
CA MET A 1 -23.51 -4.38 1.65
C MET A 1 -22.28 -4.98 2.32
N THR A 2 -22.47 -6.01 3.17
CA THR A 2 -21.45 -6.62 4.06
C THR A 2 -20.89 -7.94 3.48
N PHE A 3 -20.45 -7.94 2.20
CA PHE A 3 -20.12 -9.19 1.51
C PHE A 3 -18.63 -9.48 1.28
N TRP A 4 -17.72 -8.53 1.48
CA TRP A 4 -16.34 -8.70 1.04
C TRP A 4 -15.37 -9.44 1.99
N PRO A 5 -15.34 -9.19 3.30
CA PRO A 5 -14.32 -9.81 4.18
C PRO A 5 -14.53 -11.32 4.36
N ASN A 6 -15.79 -11.79 4.34
CA ASN A 6 -16.10 -13.22 4.48
C ASN A 6 -15.68 -14.05 3.27
N GLN A 7 -15.66 -13.49 2.06
CA GLN A 7 -15.25 -14.22 0.85
C GLN A 7 -13.73 -14.40 0.81
N ILE A 8 -12.95 -13.36 1.08
CA ILE A 8 -11.48 -13.43 1.09
C ILE A 8 -11.02 -14.38 2.20
N ARG A 9 -11.60 -14.27 3.40
CA ARG A 9 -11.30 -15.13 4.55
C ARG A 9 -11.59 -16.59 4.26
N ARG A 10 -12.74 -16.90 3.64
CA ARG A 10 -13.11 -18.27 3.21
C ARG A 10 -12.18 -18.79 2.12
N SER A 11 -11.90 -18.01 1.10
CA SER A 11 -11.02 -18.39 0.00
C SER A 11 -9.61 -18.71 0.51
N LEU A 12 -9.04 -17.85 1.35
CA LEU A 12 -7.72 -18.04 1.93
C LEU A 12 -7.65 -19.29 2.79
N THR A 13 -8.67 -19.52 3.64
CA THR A 13 -8.76 -20.71 4.48
C THR A 13 -8.87 -21.98 3.63
N LEU A 14 -9.69 -21.98 2.56
CA LEU A 14 -9.83 -23.12 1.66
C LEU A 14 -8.51 -23.44 0.93
N TRP A 15 -7.78 -22.45 0.48
CA TRP A 15 -6.46 -22.61 -0.14
C TRP A 15 -5.46 -23.22 0.84
N TYR A 16 -5.40 -22.72 2.08
CA TYR A 16 -4.53 -23.30 3.12
C TYR A 16 -4.87 -24.76 3.43
N VAL A 17 -6.15 -25.07 3.60
CA VAL A 17 -6.60 -26.44 3.87
C VAL A 17 -6.30 -27.35 2.68
N ALA A 18 -6.50 -26.89 1.45
CA ALA A 18 -6.19 -27.65 0.24
C ALA A 18 -4.67 -27.94 0.12
N ILE A 19 -3.82 -26.93 0.27
CA ILE A 19 -2.37 -27.10 0.20
C ILE A 19 -1.89 -28.03 1.32
N PHE A 20 -2.35 -27.81 2.55
CA PHE A 20 -2.01 -28.67 3.70
C PHE A 20 -2.48 -30.09 3.49
N GLY A 21 -3.67 -30.28 2.92
CA GLY A 21 -4.22 -31.61 2.57
C GLY A 21 -3.37 -32.34 1.55
N VAL A 22 -2.93 -31.66 0.49
CA VAL A 22 -2.04 -32.22 -0.53
C VAL A 22 -0.69 -32.61 0.06
N LEU A 23 -0.08 -31.72 0.85
CA LEU A 23 1.20 -32.01 1.51
C LEU A 23 1.11 -33.22 2.45
N LEU A 24 0.04 -33.28 3.25
CA LEU A 24 -0.17 -34.38 4.19
C LEU A 24 -0.45 -35.69 3.46
N ALA A 25 -1.25 -35.67 2.39
CA ALA A 25 -1.50 -36.83 1.56
C ALA A 25 -0.21 -37.35 0.90
N THR A 26 0.62 -36.45 0.39
CA THR A 26 1.92 -36.81 -0.20
C THR A 26 2.85 -37.41 0.84
N TYR A 27 2.93 -36.81 2.03
CA TYR A 27 3.71 -37.36 3.16
C TYR A 27 3.27 -38.78 3.54
N ILE A 28 1.96 -38.98 3.67
CA ILE A 28 1.38 -40.31 4.01
C ILE A 28 1.71 -41.32 2.93
N CYS A 29 1.56 -40.96 1.65
CA CYS A 29 1.87 -41.83 0.53
C CYS A 29 3.37 -42.27 0.57
N VAL A 30 4.25 -41.34 0.75
CA VAL A 30 5.71 -41.61 0.86
C VAL A 30 6.00 -42.48 2.09
N ALA A 31 5.43 -42.14 3.24
CA ALA A 31 5.63 -42.92 4.47
C ALA A 31 5.14 -44.39 4.31
N CYS A 32 3.98 -44.59 3.70
CA CYS A 32 3.47 -45.91 3.40
C CYS A 32 4.36 -46.69 2.44
N ILE A 33 4.89 -46.05 1.40
CA ILE A 33 5.81 -46.66 0.44
C ILE A 33 7.11 -47.07 1.13
N VAL A 34 7.71 -46.16 1.90
CA VAL A 34 8.96 -46.42 2.63
C VAL A 34 8.78 -47.53 3.65
N GLN A 35 7.67 -47.53 4.40
CA GLN A 35 7.38 -48.54 5.39
C GLN A 35 7.16 -49.92 4.75
N TYR A 36 6.41 -49.97 3.63
CA TYR A 36 6.21 -51.19 2.87
C TYR A 36 7.56 -51.74 2.36
N TRP A 37 8.43 -50.87 1.87
CA TRP A 37 9.77 -51.24 1.39
C TRP A 37 10.64 -51.79 2.51
N GLN A 38 10.74 -51.08 3.63
CA GLN A 38 11.52 -51.54 4.80
C GLN A 38 11.05 -52.87 5.33
N LEU A 39 9.74 -53.04 5.43
CA LEU A 39 9.16 -54.28 5.97
C LEU A 39 9.35 -55.45 5.00
N SER A 40 9.26 -55.20 3.69
CA SER A 40 9.57 -56.20 2.66
C SER A 40 11.04 -56.62 2.67
N GLU A 41 11.98 -55.68 2.86
CA GLU A 41 13.41 -55.95 2.96
C GLU A 41 13.75 -56.76 4.21
N GLN A 42 13.17 -56.40 5.35
CA GLN A 42 13.36 -57.13 6.60
C GLN A 42 12.89 -58.57 6.51
N LEU A 43 11.72 -58.83 5.89
CA LEU A 43 11.24 -60.17 5.67
C LEU A 43 12.16 -60.98 4.75
N TYR A 44 12.64 -60.37 3.66
CA TYR A 44 13.55 -61.00 2.72
C TYR A 44 14.85 -61.44 3.40
N HIS A 45 15.45 -60.61 4.20
CA HIS A 45 16.67 -60.92 4.94
C HIS A 45 16.43 -61.98 6.02
N ALA A 46 15.29 -61.95 6.71
CA ALA A 46 14.92 -62.95 7.68
C ALA A 46 14.76 -64.33 7.02
N GLU A 47 14.15 -64.42 5.84
CA GLU A 47 13.97 -65.67 5.08
C GLU A 47 15.32 -66.26 4.64
N ILE A 48 16.29 -65.44 4.20
CA ILE A 48 17.65 -65.89 3.85
C ILE A 48 18.34 -66.51 5.07
N GLN A 49 18.29 -65.85 6.22
CA GLN A 49 18.89 -66.32 7.46
C GLN A 49 18.23 -67.66 7.92
N ASP A 50 16.94 -67.80 7.72
CA ASP A 50 16.21 -69.01 8.07
C ASP A 50 16.61 -70.19 7.14
N ILE A 51 16.79 -69.95 5.82
CA ILE A 51 17.29 -70.99 4.89
C ILE A 51 18.72 -71.44 5.25
N GLU A 52 19.64 -70.50 5.56
CA GLU A 52 20.99 -70.83 5.97
C GLU A 52 20.99 -71.64 7.27
N THR A 53 20.15 -71.33 8.20
CA THR A 53 20.01 -72.07 9.45
C THR A 53 19.44 -73.47 9.20
N VAL A 54 18.41 -73.59 8.33
CA VAL A 54 17.83 -74.89 8.00
C VAL A 54 18.83 -75.79 7.27
N GLN A 55 19.65 -75.26 6.39
CA GLN A 55 20.69 -76.00 5.70
C GLN A 55 21.66 -76.73 6.68
N GLY A 56 22.05 -76.04 7.77
CA GLY A 56 22.89 -76.62 8.82
C GLY A 56 22.23 -77.62 9.70
N LEU A 57 20.89 -77.76 9.67
CA LEU A 57 20.11 -78.67 10.54
C LEU A 57 19.56 -79.91 9.84
N LEU A 58 19.61 -79.95 8.52
CA LEU A 58 19.09 -81.08 7.73
C LEU A 58 20.10 -82.25 7.80
N TYR A 59 19.59 -83.44 8.09
CA TYR A 59 20.33 -84.72 8.01
C TYR A 59 19.43 -85.85 7.56
N PHE A 60 20.02 -86.94 7.06
CA PHE A 60 19.33 -88.16 6.83
C PHE A 60 19.43 -89.07 8.05
N ASN A 61 18.32 -89.55 8.59
CA ASN A 61 18.32 -90.49 9.70
C ASN A 61 18.75 -91.92 9.24
N GLU A 62 18.94 -92.84 10.18
CA GLU A 62 19.33 -94.23 9.90
C GLU A 62 18.38 -94.98 8.91
N GLU A 63 17.12 -94.52 8.80
CA GLU A 63 16.17 -95.05 7.87
C GLU A 63 16.23 -94.37 6.48
N GLY A 64 17.15 -93.48 6.26
CA GLY A 64 17.28 -92.75 5.02
C GLY A 64 16.21 -91.64 4.79
N LYS A 65 15.49 -91.28 5.85
CA LYS A 65 14.50 -90.24 5.80
C LYS A 65 15.07 -88.94 6.24
N LEU A 66 14.79 -87.81 5.47
CA LEU A 66 15.21 -86.49 5.78
C LEU A 66 14.58 -86.00 7.09
N SER A 67 15.37 -85.61 8.02
CA SER A 67 14.95 -85.09 9.35
C SER A 67 15.74 -83.90 9.76
N LEU A 68 15.22 -83.08 10.70
CA LEU A 68 15.91 -81.96 11.31
C LEU A 68 16.49 -82.39 12.67
N HIS A 69 17.67 -81.99 13.06
CA HIS A 69 18.32 -82.26 14.31
C HIS A 69 17.46 -81.88 15.52
N GLU A 70 17.02 -82.83 16.33
CA GLU A 70 16.10 -82.63 17.47
C GLU A 70 16.70 -81.76 18.58
N GLU A 71 18.00 -81.72 18.77
CA GLU A 71 18.64 -80.88 19.76
C GLU A 71 18.45 -79.38 19.52
N TYR A 72 18.19 -79.03 18.28
CA TYR A 72 17.93 -77.60 17.95
C TYR A 72 16.50 -77.18 18.34
N PHE A 73 15.53 -78.09 18.38
CA PHE A 73 14.17 -77.80 18.80
C PHE A 73 14.02 -77.42 20.25
N ASN A 74 14.99 -77.73 21.08
CA ASN A 74 15.03 -77.41 22.52
C ASN A 74 15.55 -76.02 22.82
N ARG A 75 16.07 -75.27 21.84
CA ARG A 75 16.55 -73.90 22.03
C ARG A 75 15.41 -72.89 21.74
N PRO A 76 15.26 -71.83 22.56
CA PRO A 76 14.18 -70.84 22.40
C PRO A 76 14.12 -70.19 21.02
N GLN A 77 15.31 -70.03 20.37
CA GLN A 77 15.42 -69.47 19.02
C GLN A 77 14.93 -70.41 17.91
N SER A 78 14.91 -71.68 18.14
CA SER A 78 14.49 -72.71 17.17
C SER A 78 12.96 -72.80 16.99
N ARG A 79 12.19 -72.31 17.97
CA ARG A 79 10.73 -72.25 17.88
C ARG A 79 10.28 -71.36 16.73
N LEU A 80 11.09 -70.34 16.39
CA LEU A 80 10.80 -69.46 15.26
C LEU A 80 10.83 -70.20 13.90
N LEU A 81 11.70 -71.22 13.76
CA LEU A 81 11.81 -72.03 12.52
C LEU A 81 10.70 -73.08 12.41
N ILE A 82 10.19 -73.61 13.52
CA ILE A 82 9.07 -74.62 13.52
C ILE A 82 7.78 -73.98 13.02
N ASP A 83 7.59 -72.70 13.31
CA ASP A 83 6.40 -71.93 12.89
C ASP A 83 6.49 -71.43 11.45
N ARG A 84 7.54 -71.83 10.69
CA ARG A 84 7.69 -71.43 9.28
C ARG A 84 7.01 -72.43 8.35
N MET A 85 6.51 -71.92 7.25
CA MET A 85 6.00 -72.71 6.13
C MET A 85 7.22 -73.17 5.32
N MET A 86 7.66 -74.41 5.54
CA MET A 86 8.85 -74.98 4.91
C MET A 86 8.52 -76.29 4.17
N GLU A 87 9.10 -76.41 2.99
CA GLU A 87 9.05 -77.62 2.18
C GLU A 87 10.44 -77.93 1.61
N VAL A 88 10.90 -79.15 1.73
CA VAL A 88 12.15 -79.61 1.10
C VAL A 88 11.82 -80.69 0.09
N VAL A 89 12.30 -80.52 -1.14
CA VAL A 89 11.99 -81.48 -2.24
C VAL A 89 13.28 -81.96 -2.87
N ASP A 90 13.26 -83.16 -3.45
CA ASP A 90 14.34 -83.69 -4.25
C ASP A 90 14.34 -83.08 -5.70
N ALA A 91 15.30 -83.48 -6.55
CA ALA A 91 15.37 -83.10 -7.94
C ALA A 91 14.12 -83.52 -8.78
N ASP A 92 13.43 -84.53 -8.39
CA ASP A 92 12.26 -85.05 -9.07
C ASP A 92 10.94 -84.43 -8.53
N GLY A 93 11.05 -83.51 -7.56
CA GLY A 93 9.91 -82.83 -6.97
C GLY A 93 9.14 -83.65 -5.92
N ARG A 94 9.75 -84.78 -5.41
CA ARG A 94 9.21 -85.50 -4.29
C ARG A 94 9.46 -84.71 -3.00
N VAL A 95 8.42 -84.63 -2.18
CA VAL A 95 8.51 -83.96 -0.88
C VAL A 95 9.20 -84.85 0.13
N LEU A 96 10.42 -84.45 0.56
CA LEU A 96 11.19 -85.18 1.61
C LEU A 96 10.88 -84.63 3.01
N PHE A 97 10.60 -83.39 3.16
CA PHE A 97 10.20 -82.75 4.44
C PHE A 97 9.13 -81.69 4.19
N ARG A 98 8.20 -81.59 5.12
CA ARG A 98 7.17 -80.54 5.11
C ARG A 98 6.79 -80.17 6.55
N SER A 99 6.78 -78.86 6.81
CA SER A 99 6.37 -78.27 8.09
C SER A 99 4.85 -78.44 8.30
N SER A 100 4.40 -78.62 9.54
CA SER A 100 3.00 -78.68 9.93
C SER A 100 2.19 -77.43 9.57
N GLN A 101 2.87 -76.23 9.52
CA GLN A 101 2.27 -74.95 9.19
C GLN A 101 1.73 -74.90 7.74
N LEU A 102 2.23 -75.71 6.83
CA LEU A 102 1.72 -75.79 5.46
C LEU A 102 0.36 -76.50 5.36
N LYS A 103 -0.13 -77.12 6.45
CA LYS A 103 -1.47 -77.82 6.48
C LYS A 103 -1.76 -78.66 5.25
N GLY A 104 -0.73 -79.28 4.70
CA GLY A 104 -0.88 -80.05 3.47
C GLY A 104 -0.73 -79.36 2.15
N ASN A 105 -0.64 -77.98 2.15
CA ASN A 105 -0.36 -77.19 0.96
C ASN A 105 1.07 -77.45 0.47
N ARG A 106 1.34 -77.10 -0.81
CA ARG A 106 2.66 -77.16 -1.42
C ARG A 106 3.14 -75.73 -1.67
N LEU A 107 4.48 -75.47 -1.46
CA LEU A 107 5.11 -74.20 -1.79
C LEU A 107 5.55 -74.12 -3.28
N GLY A 108 5.30 -75.13 -4.05
CA GLY A 108 5.57 -75.20 -5.48
C GLY A 108 5.34 -76.58 -6.08
N GLY A 109 5.49 -76.69 -7.36
CA GLY A 109 5.48 -77.95 -8.13
C GLY A 109 6.87 -78.57 -8.25
N ILE A 110 7.08 -79.31 -9.38
CA ILE A 110 8.39 -79.84 -9.75
C ILE A 110 9.41 -78.72 -9.81
N PRO A 111 10.63 -78.88 -9.25
CA PRO A 111 11.66 -77.85 -9.34
C PRO A 111 11.97 -77.46 -10.76
N THR A 112 12.02 -76.17 -11.02
CA THR A 112 12.49 -75.67 -12.34
C THR A 112 14.03 -75.69 -12.38
N PRO A 113 14.71 -75.90 -13.54
CA PRO A 113 16.17 -76.05 -13.62
C PRO A 113 16.98 -74.89 -13.04
N ASN A 114 16.39 -73.70 -12.90
CA ASN A 114 17.05 -72.50 -12.37
C ASN A 114 16.53 -72.10 -10.97
N GLU A 115 15.64 -72.86 -10.36
CA GLU A 115 15.06 -72.54 -9.05
C GLU A 115 16.11 -72.73 -7.95
N GLY A 116 16.45 -71.62 -7.25
CA GLY A 116 17.39 -71.68 -6.14
C GLY A 116 18.87 -71.86 -6.49
N VAL A 117 19.24 -72.01 -7.79
CA VAL A 117 20.62 -72.26 -8.21
C VAL A 117 21.46 -71.01 -8.27
N LYS A 118 20.87 -69.84 -8.62
CA LYS A 118 21.53 -68.52 -8.68
C LYS A 118 21.17 -67.63 -7.50
N GLY A 119 21.23 -68.12 -6.30
CA GLY A 119 20.84 -67.38 -5.10
C GLY A 119 19.39 -67.55 -4.68
N PHE A 120 18.91 -66.70 -3.83
CA PHE A 120 17.56 -66.79 -3.24
C PHE A 120 16.53 -66.14 -4.18
N ASN A 121 15.68 -66.93 -4.81
CA ASN A 121 14.66 -66.42 -5.75
C ASN A 121 13.32 -66.18 -5.02
N PRO A 122 12.92 -64.94 -4.70
CA PRO A 122 11.65 -64.65 -4.05
C PRO A 122 10.51 -64.79 -5.04
N ARG A 123 9.46 -65.54 -4.63
CA ARG A 123 8.23 -65.74 -5.40
C ARG A 123 7.01 -65.42 -4.54
N ARG A 124 6.08 -64.70 -5.10
CA ARG A 124 4.76 -64.53 -4.47
C ARG A 124 3.85 -65.69 -4.91
N LEU A 125 3.37 -66.42 -3.95
CA LEU A 125 2.50 -67.55 -4.17
C LEU A 125 1.18 -67.36 -3.43
N ARG A 126 0.13 -68.00 -3.94
CA ARG A 126 -1.14 -68.13 -3.26
C ARG A 126 -1.34 -69.63 -2.96
N LEU A 127 -1.46 -69.96 -1.69
CA LEU A 127 -1.69 -71.31 -1.26
C LEU A 127 -3.14 -71.71 -1.57
N ALA A 128 -3.45 -73.05 -1.55
CA ALA A 128 -4.78 -73.58 -1.88
C ALA A 128 -5.84 -73.10 -0.86
N ASP A 129 -5.46 -72.74 0.35
CA ASP A 129 -6.31 -72.10 1.37
C ASP A 129 -6.57 -70.63 1.14
N GLY A 130 -6.02 -70.04 0.11
CA GLY A 130 -6.15 -68.63 -0.24
C GLY A 130 -5.11 -67.72 0.38
N THR A 131 -4.24 -68.19 1.28
CA THR A 131 -3.21 -67.42 1.94
C THR A 131 -2.14 -66.94 0.95
N HIS A 132 -1.85 -65.63 0.97
CA HIS A 132 -0.77 -65.05 0.20
C HIS A 132 0.55 -65.16 0.94
N VAL A 133 1.53 -65.81 0.30
CA VAL A 133 2.87 -66.03 0.87
C VAL A 133 3.96 -65.55 -0.05
N LEU A 134 5.03 -65.05 0.56
CA LEU A 134 6.31 -64.82 -0.12
C LEU A 134 7.17 -66.04 0.15
N ALA A 135 7.58 -66.77 -0.89
CA ALA A 135 8.43 -67.96 -0.77
C ALA A 135 9.80 -67.70 -1.39
N ILE A 136 10.82 -68.13 -0.71
CA ILE A 136 12.20 -68.14 -1.19
C ILE A 136 12.62 -69.59 -1.34
N SER A 137 13.37 -69.87 -2.41
CA SER A 137 13.91 -71.20 -2.75
C SER A 137 15.42 -71.17 -2.83
N HIS A 138 16.09 -72.17 -2.29
CA HIS A 138 17.54 -72.36 -2.40
C HIS A 138 17.91 -73.82 -2.53
N VAL A 139 18.90 -74.09 -3.41
CA VAL A 139 19.40 -75.49 -3.61
C VAL A 139 20.57 -75.73 -2.67
N HIS A 140 20.43 -76.77 -1.82
CA HIS A 140 21.50 -77.24 -0.91
C HIS A 140 21.87 -78.66 -1.29
N SER A 141 23.19 -79.00 -1.23
CA SER A 141 23.68 -80.36 -1.50
C SER A 141 23.95 -81.03 -0.16
N LEU A 142 23.19 -82.09 0.11
CA LEU A 142 23.37 -82.90 1.33
C LEU A 142 23.71 -84.35 0.90
N GLY A 143 24.91 -84.84 1.33
CA GLY A 143 25.35 -86.14 0.94
C GLY A 143 25.52 -86.41 -0.54
N GLY A 144 25.76 -85.35 -1.34
CA GLY A 144 25.94 -85.43 -2.79
C GLY A 144 24.62 -85.35 -3.61
N SER A 145 23.48 -85.30 -2.90
CA SER A 145 22.14 -85.16 -3.54
C SER A 145 21.68 -83.70 -3.48
N PRO A 146 21.29 -83.08 -4.58
CA PRO A 146 20.75 -81.71 -4.58
C PRO A 146 19.34 -81.71 -4.00
N LEU A 147 19.12 -80.93 -2.95
CA LEU A 147 17.82 -80.70 -2.29
C LEU A 147 17.41 -79.25 -2.47
N LEU A 148 16.13 -79.03 -2.81
CA LEU A 148 15.59 -77.68 -2.93
C LEU A 148 14.80 -77.36 -1.64
N ILE A 149 15.32 -76.41 -0.90
CA ILE A 149 14.65 -75.88 0.32
C ILE A 149 13.77 -74.71 -0.08
N ARG A 150 12.53 -74.71 0.29
CA ARG A 150 11.56 -73.64 0.08
C ARG A 150 11.05 -73.21 1.47
N ILE A 151 11.19 -71.92 1.78
CA ILE A 151 10.64 -71.32 2.98
C ILE A 151 9.68 -70.20 2.56
N ALA A 152 8.56 -70.06 3.24
CA ALA A 152 7.58 -69.03 2.95
C ALA A 152 7.01 -68.38 4.19
N TYR A 153 6.70 -67.09 4.03
CA TYR A 153 6.01 -66.28 5.02
C TYR A 153 4.65 -65.81 4.53
N SER A 154 3.69 -65.81 5.46
CA SER A 154 2.40 -65.22 5.17
C SER A 154 2.52 -63.65 5.07
N THR A 155 2.07 -63.11 3.95
CA THR A 155 1.97 -61.66 3.77
C THR A 155 0.69 -61.10 4.43
N GLU A 156 -0.16 -61.90 5.05
CA GLU A 156 -1.38 -61.45 5.71
C GLU A 156 -1.09 -60.54 6.91
N THR A 157 -0.08 -60.85 7.67
CA THR A 157 0.36 -60.00 8.80
C THR A 157 0.77 -58.60 8.33
N LEU A 158 1.43 -58.51 7.18
CA LEU A 158 1.79 -57.25 6.53
C LEU A 158 0.53 -56.47 6.15
N ARG A 159 -0.41 -57.18 5.53
CA ARG A 159 -1.69 -56.58 5.08
C ARG A 159 -2.50 -56.04 6.24
N LEU A 160 -2.61 -56.78 7.32
CA LEU A 160 -3.33 -56.37 8.52
C LEU A 160 -2.72 -55.13 9.17
N ARG A 161 -1.39 -55.10 9.35
CA ARG A 161 -0.70 -53.92 9.87
C ARG A 161 -0.85 -52.70 8.98
N THR A 162 -0.81 -52.90 7.65
CA THR A 162 -1.04 -51.82 6.70
C THR A 162 -2.47 -51.26 6.77
N ILE A 163 -3.48 -52.16 6.93
CA ILE A 163 -4.87 -51.75 7.10
C ILE A 163 -5.07 -50.99 8.42
N GLU A 164 -4.48 -51.46 9.52
CA GLU A 164 -4.53 -50.75 10.81
C GLU A 164 -3.93 -49.37 10.72
N LEU A 165 -2.78 -49.26 10.07
CA LEU A 165 -2.14 -47.95 9.82
C LEU A 165 -3.00 -47.01 8.99
N LEU A 166 -3.57 -47.54 7.88
CA LEU A 166 -4.47 -46.77 7.02
C LEU A 166 -5.74 -46.36 7.76
N GLY A 167 -6.27 -47.21 8.64
CA GLY A 167 -7.43 -46.93 9.49
C GLY A 167 -7.13 -45.77 10.46
N LEU A 168 -5.97 -45.81 11.13
CA LEU A 168 -5.52 -44.74 12.03
C LEU A 168 -5.33 -43.42 11.29
N LEU A 169 -4.66 -43.46 10.12
CA LEU A 169 -4.45 -42.31 9.28
C LEU A 169 -5.76 -41.74 8.74
N GLY A 170 -6.73 -42.62 8.39
CA GLY A 170 -8.07 -42.23 7.96
C GLY A 170 -8.87 -41.49 9.03
N LEU A 171 -8.54 -41.67 10.32
CA LEU A 171 -9.16 -40.96 11.43
C LEU A 171 -8.41 -39.62 11.73
N VAL A 172 -7.07 -39.66 11.75
CA VAL A 172 -6.22 -38.50 12.12
C VAL A 172 -6.22 -37.45 11.05
N LEU A 173 -6.23 -37.84 9.76
CA LEU A 173 -6.19 -36.89 8.64
C LEU A 173 -7.37 -35.90 8.63
N PRO A 174 -8.63 -36.32 8.69
CA PRO A 174 -9.76 -35.39 8.74
C PRO A 174 -9.71 -34.49 9.98
N ALA A 175 -9.33 -35.05 11.14
CA ALA A 175 -9.22 -34.26 12.36
C ALA A 175 -8.15 -33.17 12.24
N ALA A 176 -7.00 -33.47 11.65
CA ALA A 176 -5.94 -32.53 11.41
C ALA A 176 -6.37 -31.43 10.40
N LEU A 177 -7.09 -31.80 9.34
CA LEU A 177 -7.63 -30.86 8.34
C LEU A 177 -8.67 -29.91 8.97
N VAL A 178 -9.56 -30.42 9.80
CA VAL A 178 -10.53 -29.59 10.52
C VAL A 178 -9.81 -28.63 11.48
N ALA A 179 -8.86 -29.12 12.25
CA ALA A 179 -8.08 -28.28 13.17
C ALA A 179 -7.31 -27.19 12.42
N ALA A 180 -6.65 -27.53 11.31
CA ALA A 180 -5.96 -26.57 10.44
C ALA A 180 -6.94 -25.54 9.84
N GLY A 181 -8.12 -25.98 9.40
CA GLY A 181 -9.17 -25.10 8.89
C GLY A 181 -9.67 -24.09 9.93
N VAL A 182 -9.94 -24.55 11.15
CA VAL A 182 -10.37 -23.67 12.26
C VAL A 182 -9.27 -22.70 12.66
N ALA A 183 -8.03 -23.18 12.79
CA ALA A 183 -6.89 -22.33 13.10
C ALA A 183 -6.65 -21.28 12.00
N GLY A 184 -6.62 -21.69 10.74
CA GLY A 184 -6.44 -20.81 9.58
C GLY A 184 -7.55 -19.77 9.48
N TYR A 185 -8.80 -20.14 9.72
CA TYR A 185 -9.94 -19.21 9.73
C TYR A 185 -9.82 -18.15 10.82
N ARG A 186 -9.35 -18.52 12.03
CA ARG A 186 -9.13 -17.58 13.12
C ARG A 186 -7.94 -16.64 12.87
N VAL A 187 -6.86 -17.17 12.34
CA VAL A 187 -5.67 -16.37 12.01
C VAL A 187 -5.99 -15.38 10.89
N ALA A 188 -6.62 -15.85 9.80
CA ALA A 188 -7.05 -14.97 8.71
C ALA A 188 -8.02 -13.88 9.19
N GLY A 189 -8.92 -14.21 10.12
CA GLY A 189 -9.81 -13.24 10.74
C GLY A 189 -9.07 -12.13 11.46
N LYS A 190 -8.14 -12.48 12.35
CA LYS A 190 -7.35 -11.50 13.10
C LYS A 190 -6.45 -10.64 12.20
N ALA A 191 -5.92 -11.21 11.13
CA ALA A 191 -5.07 -10.49 10.19
C ALA A 191 -5.87 -9.50 9.32
N LEU A 192 -7.11 -9.81 8.97
CA LEU A 192 -7.97 -8.97 8.12
C LEU A 192 -8.89 -8.01 8.89
N ASP A 193 -9.07 -8.18 10.21
CA ASP A 193 -9.89 -7.32 11.07
C ASP A 193 -9.51 -5.82 11.02
N PRO A 194 -8.21 -5.44 11.01
CA PRO A 194 -7.82 -4.04 10.86
C PRO A 194 -8.25 -3.44 9.51
N LEU A 195 -8.19 -4.22 8.44
CA LEU A 195 -8.60 -3.77 7.11
C LEU A 195 -10.11 -3.49 7.04
N GLU A 196 -10.91 -4.34 7.69
CA GLU A 196 -12.36 -4.15 7.79
C GLU A 196 -12.71 -2.90 8.58
N GLN A 197 -12.00 -2.65 9.69
CA GLN A 197 -12.16 -1.42 10.48
C GLN A 197 -11.77 -0.17 9.68
N MET A 198 -10.69 -0.22 8.90
CA MET A 198 -10.30 0.88 8.01
C MET A 198 -11.38 1.14 6.93
N ALA A 199 -11.92 0.10 6.32
CA ALA A 199 -12.98 0.23 5.32
C ALA A 199 -14.25 0.84 5.91
N GLN A 200 -14.71 0.37 7.08
CA GLN A 200 -15.89 0.90 7.76
C GLN A 200 -15.72 2.37 8.18
N LEU A 201 -14.54 2.74 8.70
CA LEU A 201 -14.24 4.13 9.03
C LEU A 201 -14.26 5.01 7.78
N THR A 202 -13.66 4.53 6.68
CA THR A 202 -13.60 5.28 5.41
C THR A 202 -15.00 5.46 4.80
N GLU A 203 -15.88 4.45 4.86
CA GLU A 203 -17.28 4.57 4.45
C GLU A 203 -18.08 5.56 5.32
N GLY A 204 -17.71 5.70 6.58
CA GLY A 204 -18.34 6.63 7.53
C GLY A 204 -17.86 8.08 7.41
N ILE A 205 -16.76 8.33 6.68
CA ILE A 205 -16.20 9.68 6.53
C ILE A 205 -17.11 10.51 5.62
N THR A 206 -17.59 11.60 6.18
CA THR A 206 -18.34 12.65 5.49
C THR A 206 -17.65 13.99 5.67
N ALA A 207 -18.04 15.00 4.91
CA ALA A 207 -17.52 16.36 5.07
C ALA A 207 -17.59 16.90 6.53
N ARG A 208 -18.49 16.37 7.36
CA ARG A 208 -18.64 16.73 8.77
C ARG A 208 -17.75 15.91 9.73
N ARG A 209 -17.12 14.84 9.24
CA ARG A 209 -16.33 13.90 10.03
C ARG A 209 -14.93 13.67 9.48
N LEU A 210 -14.40 14.65 8.75
CA LEU A 210 -13.04 14.58 8.19
C LEU A 210 -11.95 14.54 9.28
N GLY A 211 -12.26 14.99 10.52
CA GLY A 211 -11.35 14.92 11.67
C GLY A 211 -11.17 13.53 12.27
N GLU A 212 -11.97 12.53 11.87
CA GLU A 212 -11.77 11.16 12.33
C GLU A 212 -10.48 10.58 11.72
N ARG A 213 -9.73 9.81 12.53
CA ARG A 213 -8.46 9.20 12.10
C ARG A 213 -8.49 7.70 12.27
N ILE A 214 -7.87 7.01 11.35
CA ILE A 214 -7.69 5.57 11.38
C ILE A 214 -6.66 5.21 12.43
N PRO A 215 -6.98 4.31 13.39
CA PRO A 215 -6.04 3.93 14.43
C PRO A 215 -4.85 3.13 13.86
N VAL A 216 -3.64 3.59 14.11
CA VAL A 216 -2.40 2.90 13.73
C VAL A 216 -2.01 1.96 14.87
N ARG A 217 -2.34 0.66 14.75
CA ARG A 217 -2.03 -0.34 15.79
C ARG A 217 -0.55 -0.71 15.81
N ASN A 218 0.03 -0.91 14.65
CA ASN A 218 1.46 -1.21 14.51
C ASN A 218 2.05 -0.32 13.41
N PRO A 219 2.87 0.69 13.75
CA PRO A 219 3.42 1.62 12.76
C PRO A 219 4.47 1.00 11.84
N ASN A 220 4.96 -0.19 12.14
CA ASN A 220 6.08 -0.82 11.42
C ASN A 220 5.66 -1.91 10.44
N ASP A 221 4.36 -2.19 10.29
CA ASP A 221 3.85 -3.13 9.30
C ASP A 221 3.18 -2.41 8.11
N GLU A 222 2.82 -3.16 7.09
CA GLU A 222 2.22 -2.66 5.86
C GLU A 222 0.86 -2.00 6.12
N LEU A 223 0.08 -2.51 7.07
CA LEU A 223 -1.21 -1.95 7.47
C LEU A 223 -1.05 -0.62 8.20
N GLY A 224 -0.05 -0.51 9.08
CA GLY A 224 0.29 0.73 9.75
C GLY A 224 0.79 1.80 8.79
N HIS A 225 1.56 1.40 7.76
CA HIS A 225 1.96 2.31 6.69
C HIS A 225 0.75 2.82 5.91
N MET A 226 -0.15 1.94 5.51
CA MET A 226 -1.39 2.30 4.79
C MET A 226 -2.29 3.24 5.62
N ALA A 227 -2.42 2.97 6.94
CA ALA A 227 -3.18 3.83 7.85
C ALA A 227 -2.59 5.24 7.92
N ARG A 228 -1.26 5.38 7.96
CA ARG A 228 -0.59 6.70 7.95
C ARG A 228 -0.84 7.46 6.66
N VAL A 229 -0.63 6.83 5.51
CA VAL A 229 -0.87 7.46 4.20
C VAL A 229 -2.33 7.93 4.08
N LEU A 230 -3.28 7.11 4.53
CA LEU A 230 -4.69 7.49 4.48
C LEU A 230 -5.01 8.62 5.45
N ASN A 231 -4.40 8.64 6.65
CA ASN A 231 -4.54 9.75 7.60
C ASN A 231 -3.94 11.06 7.06
N GLU A 232 -2.83 11.01 6.33
CA GLU A 232 -2.26 12.18 5.65
C GLU A 232 -3.18 12.71 4.54
N LEU A 233 -3.82 11.82 3.78
CA LEU A 233 -4.82 12.22 2.79
C LEU A 233 -6.04 12.86 3.45
N LEU A 234 -6.55 12.28 4.55
CA LEU A 234 -7.65 12.83 5.32
C LEU A 234 -7.31 14.21 5.88
N GLN A 235 -6.10 14.40 6.37
CA GLN A 235 -5.65 15.70 6.86
C GLN A 235 -5.65 16.76 5.76
N ARG A 236 -5.10 16.46 4.59
CA ARG A 236 -5.11 17.40 3.45
C ARG A 236 -6.53 17.74 3.00
N LEU A 237 -7.43 16.75 3.04
CA LEU A 237 -8.84 16.94 2.68
C LEU A 237 -9.55 17.82 3.71
N GLU A 238 -9.30 17.63 5.01
CA GLU A 238 -9.82 18.45 6.11
C GLU A 238 -9.36 19.89 5.97
N GLU A 239 -8.06 20.12 5.82
CA GLU A 239 -7.47 21.45 5.61
C GLU A 239 -8.07 22.17 4.39
N SER A 240 -8.24 21.44 3.27
CA SER A 240 -8.86 21.99 2.06
C SER A 240 -10.34 22.34 2.28
N PHE A 241 -11.09 21.48 2.96
CA PHE A 241 -12.50 21.70 3.25
C PHE A 241 -12.72 22.86 4.22
N GLU A 242 -11.91 22.95 5.28
CA GLU A 242 -11.93 24.08 6.20
C GLU A 242 -11.58 25.42 5.51
N SER A 243 -10.61 25.38 4.59
CA SER A 243 -10.25 26.55 3.77
C SER A 243 -11.41 26.98 2.88
N LEU A 244 -12.08 26.02 2.21
CA LEU A 244 -13.26 26.31 1.37
C LEU A 244 -14.44 26.85 2.22
N GLN A 245 -14.68 26.30 3.40
CA GLN A 245 -15.74 26.75 4.28
C GLN A 245 -15.49 28.18 4.79
N ARG A 246 -14.27 28.48 5.19
CA ARG A 246 -13.86 29.85 5.56
C ARG A 246 -14.04 30.79 4.38
N PHE A 247 -13.52 30.44 3.21
CA PHE A 247 -13.67 31.25 2.00
C PHE A 247 -15.15 31.55 1.66
N THR A 248 -16.05 30.58 1.68
CA THR A 248 -17.46 30.79 1.39
C THR A 248 -18.14 31.68 2.42
N SER A 249 -17.78 31.55 3.70
CA SER A 249 -18.28 32.38 4.78
C SER A 249 -17.84 33.84 4.63
N ASP A 250 -16.54 34.04 4.35
CA ASP A 250 -15.94 35.36 4.20
C ASP A 250 -16.47 36.09 2.98
N VAL A 251 -16.60 35.41 1.83
CA VAL A 251 -17.24 35.93 0.62
C VAL A 251 -18.70 36.39 0.92
N ALA A 252 -19.46 35.54 1.59
CA ALA A 252 -20.85 35.88 1.93
C ALA A 252 -20.93 37.12 2.85
N HIS A 253 -19.96 37.25 3.76
CA HIS A 253 -19.91 38.40 4.68
C HIS A 253 -19.53 39.70 3.94
N GLU A 254 -18.50 39.66 3.11
CA GLU A 254 -18.01 40.80 2.35
C GLU A 254 -18.98 41.26 1.24
N LEU A 255 -19.77 40.35 0.65
CA LEU A 255 -20.83 40.73 -0.29
C LEU A 255 -22.06 41.36 0.42
N ARG A 256 -22.36 40.94 1.65
CA ARG A 256 -23.52 41.45 2.37
C ARG A 256 -23.39 42.94 2.75
N THR A 257 -22.18 43.40 3.06
CA THR A 257 -21.91 44.77 3.49
C THR A 257 -22.25 45.81 2.41
N PRO A 258 -21.71 45.78 1.17
CA PRO A 258 -22.05 46.74 0.13
C PRO A 258 -23.52 46.62 -0.31
N LEU A 259 -24.09 45.40 -0.32
CA LEU A 259 -25.53 45.23 -0.60
C LEU A 259 -26.40 45.90 0.46
N ALA A 260 -26.04 45.81 1.74
CA ALA A 260 -26.74 46.51 2.82
C ALA A 260 -26.57 48.03 2.71
N ALA A 261 -25.38 48.52 2.35
CA ALA A 261 -25.11 49.94 2.14
C ALA A 261 -25.97 50.50 0.99
N MET A 262 -25.97 49.83 -0.19
CA MET A 262 -26.81 50.20 -1.30
C MET A 262 -28.31 50.26 -0.95
N ARG A 263 -28.77 49.22 -0.24
CA ARG A 263 -30.16 49.17 0.26
C ARG A 263 -30.47 50.34 1.19
N SER A 264 -29.60 50.62 2.15
CA SER A 264 -29.80 51.72 3.09
C SER A 264 -29.81 53.09 2.38
N VAL A 265 -28.87 53.32 1.50
CA VAL A 265 -28.82 54.56 0.69
C VAL A 265 -30.09 54.76 -0.14
N GLY A 266 -30.58 53.66 -0.79
CA GLY A 266 -31.79 53.65 -1.56
C GLY A 266 -33.04 53.85 -0.71
N GLU A 267 -33.15 53.17 0.46
CA GLU A 267 -34.29 53.35 1.38
C GLU A 267 -34.35 54.77 1.95
N VAL A 268 -33.23 55.37 2.33
CA VAL A 268 -33.17 56.75 2.80
C VAL A 268 -33.57 57.72 1.67
N GLY A 269 -33.07 57.53 0.45
CA GLY A 269 -33.44 58.31 -0.69
C GLY A 269 -34.95 58.25 -1.10
N LEU A 270 -35.64 57.21 -0.66
CA LEU A 270 -37.09 57.06 -0.94
C LEU A 270 -37.96 57.60 0.20
N GLN A 271 -37.42 57.87 1.43
CA GLN A 271 -38.18 58.34 2.57
C GLN A 271 -38.58 59.83 2.49
N GLU A 272 -37.76 60.63 1.83
CA GLU A 272 -37.98 62.06 1.72
C GLU A 272 -38.05 62.50 0.22
N ARG A 273 -38.66 63.68 -0.05
CA ARG A 273 -38.64 64.23 -1.41
C ARG A 273 -37.37 65.06 -1.60
N HIS A 274 -36.50 64.53 -2.44
CA HIS A 274 -35.22 65.16 -2.77
C HIS A 274 -35.28 65.97 -4.06
N GLY A 275 -34.37 66.92 -4.21
CA GLY A 275 -34.12 67.61 -5.45
C GLY A 275 -33.41 66.72 -6.48
N ALA A 276 -33.42 67.11 -7.78
CA ALA A 276 -32.78 66.32 -8.84
C ALA A 276 -31.28 66.11 -8.63
N GLU A 277 -30.59 67.06 -8.00
CA GLU A 277 -29.15 66.92 -7.70
C GLU A 277 -28.92 65.91 -6.55
N GLU A 278 -29.72 65.95 -5.48
CA GLU A 278 -29.64 65.00 -4.38
C GLU A 278 -29.93 63.57 -4.84
N TYR A 279 -30.89 63.38 -5.75
CA TYR A 279 -31.15 62.06 -6.32
C TYR A 279 -29.94 61.57 -7.18
N ARG A 280 -29.25 62.48 -7.86
CA ARG A 280 -28.01 62.11 -8.59
C ARG A 280 -26.91 61.67 -7.67
N ASP A 281 -26.73 62.30 -6.53
CA ASP A 281 -25.74 61.92 -5.51
C ASP A 281 -26.06 60.57 -4.88
N ILE A 282 -27.33 60.35 -4.58
CA ILE A 282 -27.82 59.04 -4.10
C ILE A 282 -27.55 57.95 -5.11
N ILE A 283 -27.91 58.14 -6.36
CA ILE A 283 -27.66 57.21 -7.46
C ILE A 283 -26.16 57.02 -7.65
N GLY A 284 -25.39 58.12 -7.60
CA GLY A 284 -23.91 58.06 -7.66
C GLY A 284 -23.31 57.15 -6.61
N SER A 285 -23.74 57.34 -5.33
CA SER A 285 -23.26 56.50 -4.22
C SER A 285 -23.67 55.03 -4.39
N MET A 286 -24.87 54.76 -4.87
CA MET A 286 -25.27 53.37 -5.19
C MET A 286 -24.42 52.75 -6.30
N LEU A 287 -24.10 53.49 -7.37
CA LEU A 287 -23.27 53.05 -8.48
C LEU A 287 -21.82 52.80 -8.04
N GLU A 288 -21.29 53.58 -7.09
CA GLU A 288 -19.99 53.31 -6.48
C GLU A 288 -19.95 51.99 -5.74
N GLU A 289 -21.01 51.64 -4.98
CA GLU A 289 -21.09 50.37 -4.31
C GLU A 289 -21.25 49.20 -5.31
N VAL A 290 -21.97 49.39 -6.42
CA VAL A 290 -22.05 48.41 -7.53
C VAL A 290 -20.66 48.17 -8.15
N ALA A 291 -19.91 49.26 -8.39
CA ALA A 291 -18.55 49.16 -8.94
C ALA A 291 -17.61 48.36 -7.99
N LYS A 292 -17.70 48.60 -6.67
CA LYS A 292 -16.95 47.86 -5.67
C LYS A 292 -17.32 46.37 -5.69
N LEU A 293 -18.61 46.05 -5.80
CA LEU A 293 -19.07 44.65 -5.92
C LEU A 293 -18.56 43.96 -7.18
N ASN A 294 -18.62 44.61 -8.33
CA ASN A 294 -18.10 44.06 -9.59
C ASN A 294 -16.60 43.78 -9.48
N SER A 295 -15.84 44.73 -8.98
CA SER A 295 -14.37 44.54 -8.74
C SER A 295 -14.08 43.39 -7.80
N MET A 296 -14.91 43.21 -6.75
CA MET A 296 -14.76 42.10 -5.82
C MET A 296 -15.04 40.76 -6.51
N VAL A 297 -16.11 40.67 -7.33
CA VAL A 297 -16.45 39.45 -8.08
C VAL A 297 -15.36 39.10 -9.06
N ASP A 298 -14.83 40.06 -9.83
CA ASP A 298 -13.72 39.83 -10.78
C ASP A 298 -12.45 39.33 -10.06
N THR A 299 -12.18 39.89 -8.90
CA THR A 299 -11.09 39.49 -8.02
C THR A 299 -11.24 38.05 -7.53
N LEU A 300 -12.47 37.69 -7.11
CA LEU A 300 -12.80 36.33 -6.66
C LEU A 300 -12.71 35.29 -7.77
N LEU A 301 -13.19 35.64 -8.99
CA LEU A 301 -13.08 34.79 -10.18
C LEU A 301 -11.59 34.56 -10.55
N THR A 302 -10.80 35.63 -10.55
CA THR A 302 -9.35 35.49 -10.81
C THR A 302 -8.69 34.58 -9.81
N LEU A 303 -9.04 34.70 -8.52
CA LEU A 303 -8.49 33.86 -7.45
C LEU A 303 -8.93 32.40 -7.55
N ALA A 304 -10.18 32.15 -7.93
CA ALA A 304 -10.71 30.81 -8.15
C ALA A 304 -10.03 30.11 -9.35
N HIS A 305 -9.84 30.82 -10.44
CA HIS A 305 -9.10 30.31 -11.60
C HIS A 305 -7.61 30.07 -11.27
N ALA A 306 -7.04 30.91 -10.43
CA ALA A 306 -5.68 30.79 -9.92
C ALA A 306 -5.44 29.48 -9.17
N GLU A 307 -6.39 29.08 -8.31
CA GLU A 307 -6.27 27.84 -7.52
C GLU A 307 -6.43 26.57 -8.32
N THR A 308 -7.25 26.62 -9.35
CA THR A 308 -7.47 25.46 -10.22
C THR A 308 -6.35 25.24 -11.24
N GLY A 309 -5.39 26.20 -11.33
CA GLY A 309 -4.35 26.18 -12.37
C GLY A 309 -4.92 26.40 -13.78
N ALA A 310 -6.15 26.93 -13.87
CA ALA A 310 -6.86 27.12 -15.13
C ALA A 310 -6.38 28.36 -15.92
N ILE A 311 -5.53 29.20 -15.31
CA ILE A 311 -4.97 30.38 -15.98
C ILE A 311 -3.74 29.95 -16.78
N GLU A 312 -3.82 30.01 -18.10
CA GLU A 312 -2.66 29.89 -18.99
C GLU A 312 -1.80 31.15 -18.86
N LEU A 313 -0.54 30.99 -18.48
CA LEU A 313 0.40 32.09 -18.33
C LEU A 313 0.99 32.47 -19.69
N HIS A 314 0.77 33.68 -20.10
CA HIS A 314 1.38 34.25 -21.30
C HIS A 314 2.66 35.03 -20.96
N ARG A 315 3.73 34.31 -20.63
CA ARG A 315 4.99 34.89 -20.25
C ARG A 315 5.71 35.47 -21.46
N THR A 316 6.12 36.72 -21.37
CA THR A 316 6.91 37.47 -22.37
C THR A 316 8.08 38.16 -21.71
N ILE A 317 9.06 38.55 -22.50
CA ILE A 317 10.19 39.39 -22.02
C ILE A 317 9.78 40.83 -22.19
N PHE A 318 9.88 41.62 -21.13
CA PHE A 318 9.59 43.05 -21.16
C PHE A 318 10.43 43.82 -20.14
N PRO A 319 10.69 45.15 -20.38
CA PRO A 319 11.36 46.01 -19.42
C PRO A 319 10.51 46.19 -18.16
N PHE A 320 10.99 45.73 -17.00
CA PHE A 320 10.19 45.76 -15.76
C PHE A 320 9.95 47.21 -15.29
N MET A 321 10.88 48.13 -15.57
CA MET A 321 10.75 49.56 -15.28
C MET A 321 9.55 50.19 -16.01
N GLU A 322 9.26 49.77 -17.23
CA GLU A 322 8.14 50.28 -18.04
C GLU A 322 6.81 49.89 -17.41
N LEU A 323 6.65 48.63 -17.04
CA LEU A 323 5.46 48.14 -16.32
C LEU A 323 5.24 48.87 -14.99
N VAL A 324 6.33 49.12 -14.22
CA VAL A 324 6.24 49.85 -12.96
C VAL A 324 5.83 51.30 -13.17
N ASN A 325 6.38 51.98 -14.20
CA ASN A 325 5.97 53.34 -14.58
C ASN A 325 4.51 53.43 -14.97
N GLU A 326 4.02 52.54 -15.82
CA GLU A 326 2.61 52.50 -16.21
C GLU A 326 1.72 52.23 -14.99
N SER A 327 2.08 51.31 -14.10
CA SER A 327 1.34 51.03 -12.87
C SER A 327 1.31 52.23 -11.92
N ALA A 328 2.42 52.93 -11.79
CA ALA A 328 2.51 54.16 -10.99
C ALA A 328 1.66 55.29 -11.58
N ALA A 329 1.59 55.42 -12.90
CA ALA A 329 0.75 56.44 -13.56
C ALA A 329 -0.75 56.17 -13.32
N VAL A 330 -1.21 54.88 -13.32
CA VAL A 330 -2.60 54.52 -13.03
C VAL A 330 -3.00 54.93 -11.61
N VAL A 331 -2.13 54.73 -10.63
CA VAL A 331 -2.41 55.04 -9.21
C VAL A 331 -2.07 56.49 -8.88
N GLY A 332 -1.32 57.17 -9.76
CA GLY A 332 -0.87 58.55 -9.58
C GLY A 332 -2.01 59.54 -9.36
N VAL A 333 -3.12 59.39 -10.07
CA VAL A 333 -4.33 60.24 -9.89
C VAL A 333 -4.86 60.19 -8.45
N LEU A 334 -4.92 58.97 -7.85
CA LEU A 334 -5.35 58.79 -6.46
C LEU A 334 -4.32 59.35 -5.46
N ALA A 335 -3.05 59.30 -5.79
CA ALA A 335 -1.98 59.86 -4.98
C ALA A 335 -2.02 61.38 -5.00
N GLU A 336 -2.29 61.99 -6.17
CA GLU A 336 -2.44 63.44 -6.33
C GLU A 336 -3.60 64.01 -5.49
N GLU A 337 -4.76 63.33 -5.45
CA GLU A 337 -5.91 63.68 -4.62
C GLU A 337 -5.53 63.76 -3.12
N LYS A 338 -4.60 62.92 -2.67
CA LYS A 338 -4.07 62.90 -1.31
C LYS A 338 -2.79 63.76 -1.12
N ASN A 339 -2.38 64.50 -2.16
CA ASN A 339 -1.13 65.25 -2.16
C ASN A 339 0.11 64.37 -1.84
N GLN A 340 0.09 63.10 -2.21
CA GLN A 340 1.21 62.16 -2.01
C GLN A 340 2.18 62.25 -3.18
N ILE A 341 3.47 61.99 -2.90
CA ILE A 341 4.54 62.04 -3.90
C ILE A 341 4.97 60.63 -4.22
N VAL A 342 4.73 60.15 -5.45
CA VAL A 342 5.21 58.84 -5.95
C VAL A 342 6.56 59.07 -6.64
N SER A 343 7.60 58.42 -6.19
CA SER A 343 8.94 58.49 -6.77
C SER A 343 9.45 57.14 -7.20
N LEU A 344 9.95 57.01 -8.44
CA LEU A 344 10.50 55.75 -8.99
C LEU A 344 11.99 55.96 -9.29
N ASN A 345 12.80 55.05 -8.79
CA ASN A 345 14.23 55.00 -9.03
C ASN A 345 14.69 53.58 -9.36
N GLY A 346 15.65 53.42 -10.27
CA GLY A 346 16.15 52.08 -10.61
C GLY A 346 16.81 51.99 -11.97
N ASP A 347 17.26 50.78 -12.33
CA ASP A 347 17.89 50.51 -13.63
C ASP A 347 16.81 50.22 -14.70
N PRO A 348 16.68 51.02 -15.76
CA PRO A 348 15.70 50.79 -16.82
C PRO A 348 16.02 49.59 -17.72
N ARG A 349 17.20 48.97 -17.58
CA ARG A 349 17.66 47.87 -18.44
C ARG A 349 17.30 46.48 -17.90
N ILE A 350 16.51 46.39 -16.85
CA ILE A 350 16.14 45.13 -16.23
C ILE A 350 14.94 44.58 -16.99
N ASP A 351 15.17 43.51 -17.76
CA ASP A 351 14.13 42.74 -18.43
C ASP A 351 13.74 41.51 -17.59
N VAL A 352 12.46 41.26 -17.49
CA VAL A 352 11.91 40.10 -16.77
C VAL A 352 11.13 39.19 -17.71
N TRP A 353 11.12 37.88 -17.40
CA TRP A 353 10.32 36.92 -18.12
C TRP A 353 9.09 36.53 -17.29
N ALA A 354 7.98 37.16 -17.59
CA ALA A 354 6.75 37.02 -16.80
C ALA A 354 5.51 37.30 -17.65
N ASP A 355 4.33 37.00 -17.07
CA ASP A 355 3.07 37.47 -17.63
C ASP A 355 2.85 38.94 -17.28
N TYR A 356 2.83 39.77 -18.30
CA TYR A 356 2.72 41.24 -18.17
C TYR A 356 1.46 41.67 -17.41
N ALA A 357 0.31 41.07 -17.74
CA ALA A 357 -0.97 41.45 -17.15
C ALA A 357 -1.04 41.08 -15.66
N LEU A 358 -0.55 39.94 -15.30
CA LEU A 358 -0.50 39.47 -13.90
C LEU A 358 0.51 40.30 -13.07
N MET A 359 1.68 40.61 -13.64
CA MET A 359 2.67 41.43 -12.94
C MET A 359 2.18 42.86 -12.75
N ARG A 360 1.51 43.42 -13.77
CA ARG A 360 0.87 44.73 -13.66
C ARG A 360 -0.19 44.76 -12.57
N MET A 361 -1.04 43.73 -12.52
CA MET A 361 -2.06 43.57 -11.49
C MET A 361 -1.43 43.50 -10.07
N ALA A 362 -0.32 42.75 -9.90
CA ALA A 362 0.39 42.69 -8.63
C ALA A 362 0.94 44.05 -8.19
N VAL A 363 1.63 44.78 -9.10
CA VAL A 363 2.22 46.08 -8.81
C VAL A 363 1.13 47.12 -8.50
N VAL A 364 0.04 47.16 -9.28
CA VAL A 364 -1.08 48.07 -9.04
C VAL A 364 -1.72 47.82 -7.68
N ASN A 365 -1.95 46.56 -7.29
CA ASN A 365 -2.50 46.22 -5.98
C ASN A 365 -1.61 46.67 -4.81
N LEU A 366 -0.30 46.55 -4.94
CA LEU A 366 0.63 47.02 -3.93
C LEU A 366 0.68 48.54 -3.86
N LEU A 367 0.65 49.24 -4.99
CA LEU A 367 0.62 50.68 -5.06
C LEU A 367 -0.69 51.27 -4.53
N ASP A 368 -1.82 50.66 -4.85
CA ASP A 368 -3.14 51.03 -4.31
C ASP A 368 -3.14 50.92 -2.77
N ASN A 369 -2.59 49.84 -2.22
CA ASN A 369 -2.39 49.73 -0.79
C ASN A 369 -1.48 50.83 -0.20
N ALA A 370 -0.36 51.11 -0.85
CA ALA A 370 0.54 52.15 -0.39
C ALA A 370 -0.15 53.53 -0.35
N VAL A 371 -0.93 53.89 -1.38
CA VAL A 371 -1.72 55.13 -1.43
C VAL A 371 -2.82 55.17 -0.39
N LYS A 372 -3.50 54.06 -0.19
CA LYS A 372 -4.61 53.95 0.78
C LYS A 372 -4.18 54.13 2.21
N TYR A 373 -3.11 53.45 2.61
CA TYR A 373 -2.66 53.41 4.00
C TYR A 373 -1.66 54.44 4.39
N SER A 374 -1.10 55.18 3.43
CA SER A 374 -0.22 56.31 3.73
C SER A 374 -1.00 57.59 4.05
N PRO A 375 -0.52 58.43 4.97
CA PRO A 375 -1.10 59.75 5.27
C PRO A 375 -1.10 60.68 4.05
N PRO A 376 -2.01 61.65 4.00
CA PRO A 376 -1.90 62.73 3.01
C PRO A 376 -0.54 63.47 3.10
N GLY A 377 0.04 63.82 1.96
CA GLY A 377 1.32 64.50 1.87
C GLY A 377 2.56 63.62 2.05
N SER A 378 2.38 62.30 2.24
CA SER A 378 3.50 61.36 2.38
C SER A 378 4.15 60.97 1.08
N ALA A 379 5.32 60.32 1.16
CA ALA A 379 6.05 59.83 -0.01
C ALA A 379 5.94 58.30 -0.16
N ILE A 380 5.64 57.85 -1.38
CA ILE A 380 5.70 56.45 -1.81
C ILE A 380 6.93 56.30 -2.71
N ARG A 381 7.87 55.41 -2.30
CA ARG A 381 9.14 55.21 -2.98
C ARG A 381 9.20 53.83 -3.63
N LEU A 382 9.43 53.84 -4.93
CA LEU A 382 9.66 52.60 -5.68
C LEU A 382 11.17 52.53 -6.01
N SER A 383 11.77 51.38 -5.82
CA SER A 383 13.13 51.13 -6.23
C SER A 383 13.27 49.77 -6.91
N LEU A 384 13.76 49.79 -8.15
CA LEU A 384 14.02 48.60 -8.95
C LEU A 384 15.53 48.35 -9.05
N ARG A 385 15.96 47.15 -8.67
CA ARG A 385 17.37 46.76 -8.75
C ARG A 385 17.50 45.31 -9.23
N ALA A 386 18.61 44.99 -9.86
CA ALA A 386 19.02 43.64 -10.11
C ALA A 386 19.73 43.08 -8.87
N GLU A 387 19.41 41.87 -8.45
CA GLU A 387 20.13 41.15 -7.41
C GLU A 387 20.85 39.97 -8.09
N ASP A 388 22.21 39.99 -8.06
CA ASP A 388 22.99 38.90 -8.63
C ASP A 388 22.75 37.62 -7.86
N GLY A 389 22.31 36.60 -8.55
CA GLY A 389 22.17 35.24 -8.00
C GLY A 389 23.54 34.59 -7.83
N ALA A 390 23.57 33.41 -7.17
CA ALA A 390 24.78 32.61 -6.96
C ALA A 390 25.43 32.07 -8.26
N ALA A 391 24.77 32.26 -9.41
CA ALA A 391 25.27 31.94 -10.76
C ALA A 391 24.82 33.07 -11.75
N PRO A 392 25.57 33.33 -12.81
CA PRO A 392 25.27 34.40 -13.79
C PRO A 392 23.92 34.27 -14.50
N SER A 393 23.31 33.07 -14.46
CA SER A 393 22.01 32.73 -15.07
C SER A 393 20.82 32.74 -14.09
N THR A 394 20.99 33.18 -12.83
CA THR A 394 19.93 33.12 -11.80
C THR A 394 19.73 34.48 -11.10
N GLY A 395 19.82 35.56 -11.84
CA GLY A 395 19.54 36.91 -11.30
C GLY A 395 18.03 37.11 -11.06
N PHE A 396 17.72 37.93 -10.05
CA PHE A 396 16.36 38.38 -9.76
C PHE A 396 16.27 39.91 -9.88
N ALA A 397 15.19 40.38 -10.48
CA ALA A 397 14.77 41.76 -10.38
C ALA A 397 14.02 41.93 -9.04
N GLU A 398 14.50 42.80 -8.16
CA GLU A 398 13.83 43.16 -6.91
C GLU A 398 13.21 44.54 -7.05
N LEU A 399 11.87 44.60 -6.95
CA LEU A 399 11.09 45.81 -6.86
C LEU A 399 10.68 46.02 -5.41
N ASP A 400 11.17 47.12 -4.81
CA ASP A 400 10.74 47.56 -3.50
C ASP A 400 9.71 48.68 -3.63
N ILE A 401 8.58 48.57 -2.93
CA ILE A 401 7.54 49.58 -2.80
C ILE A 401 7.47 49.93 -1.32
N GLU A 402 7.95 51.14 -0.95
CA GLU A 402 8.04 51.60 0.42
C GLU A 402 7.02 52.74 0.66
N ASP A 403 6.19 52.60 1.65
CA ASP A 403 5.18 53.54 2.10
C ASP A 403 5.53 54.15 3.46
N GLU A 404 4.88 55.26 3.81
CA GLU A 404 4.97 55.93 5.12
C GLU A 404 3.70 55.71 5.96
N GLY A 405 3.04 54.58 5.79
CA GLY A 405 1.87 54.19 6.54
C GLY A 405 2.18 53.74 7.98
N PRO A 406 1.20 53.13 8.65
CA PRO A 406 1.35 52.67 10.05
C PRO A 406 2.25 51.45 10.21
N GLY A 407 2.72 50.86 9.10
CA GLY A 407 3.55 49.67 9.08
C GLY A 407 2.77 48.38 9.40
N ILE A 408 3.50 47.27 9.41
CA ILE A 408 2.92 45.93 9.60
C ILE A 408 3.65 45.24 10.76
N PRO A 409 2.95 44.89 11.84
CA PRO A 409 3.53 44.13 12.95
C PRO A 409 4.13 42.79 12.50
N ASP A 410 5.22 42.36 13.15
CA ASP A 410 5.91 41.13 12.80
C ASP A 410 4.98 39.87 12.81
N SER A 411 4.05 39.81 13.77
CA SER A 411 3.07 38.74 13.90
C SER A 411 2.06 38.66 12.75
N ALA A 412 1.91 39.76 11.99
CA ALA A 412 0.96 39.86 10.89
C ALA A 412 1.61 39.74 9.50
N ARG A 413 2.94 39.87 9.37
CA ARG A 413 3.63 39.91 8.06
C ARG A 413 3.39 38.73 7.14
N GLN A 414 3.14 37.53 7.68
CA GLN A 414 2.78 36.38 6.87
C GLN A 414 1.28 36.38 6.57
N ARG A 415 0.47 36.79 7.52
CA ARG A 415 -0.99 36.72 7.45
C ARG A 415 -1.62 37.80 6.56
N ILE A 416 -0.92 38.91 6.29
CA ILE A 416 -1.46 39.95 5.39
C ILE A 416 -1.68 39.44 3.96
N PHE A 417 -1.08 38.32 3.58
CA PHE A 417 -1.30 37.65 2.31
C PHE A 417 -2.43 36.61 2.36
N ASP A 418 -3.02 36.40 3.55
CA ASP A 418 -4.20 35.54 3.66
C ASP A 418 -5.44 36.30 3.16
N ARG A 419 -6.38 35.59 2.57
CA ARG A 419 -7.61 36.18 2.00
C ARG A 419 -8.43 36.82 3.11
N PHE A 420 -9.02 37.99 2.79
CA PHE A 420 -9.88 38.75 3.70
C PHE A 420 -9.21 39.17 5.00
N PHE A 421 -7.88 38.95 5.15
CA PHE A 421 -7.16 39.37 6.34
C PHE A 421 -6.98 40.88 6.37
N ARG A 422 -7.28 41.50 7.51
CA ARG A 422 -7.14 42.91 7.78
C ARG A 422 -6.54 43.15 9.17
N LEU A 423 -5.63 44.11 9.33
CA LEU A 423 -4.96 44.38 10.61
C LEU A 423 -5.88 45.00 11.67
N ASP A 424 -6.84 45.87 11.25
CA ASP A 424 -7.82 46.53 12.12
C ASP A 424 -9.18 46.67 11.41
N GLU A 425 -10.16 45.94 11.85
CA GLU A 425 -11.54 46.01 11.30
C GLU A 425 -12.22 47.35 11.47
N ALA A 426 -11.87 48.08 12.55
CA ALA A 426 -12.55 49.30 12.93
C ALA A 426 -12.00 50.56 12.22
N ARG A 427 -10.71 50.63 11.98
CA ARG A 427 -10.04 51.81 11.34
C ARG A 427 -10.03 51.77 9.83
N THR A 428 -10.23 50.59 9.22
CA THR A 428 -10.11 50.37 7.80
C THR A 428 -11.43 50.35 7.05
N ARG A 429 -12.62 50.49 7.72
CA ARG A 429 -13.91 50.57 7.02
C ARG A 429 -13.99 51.79 6.12
N ASP A 430 -13.43 52.92 6.52
CA ASP A 430 -13.43 54.15 5.69
C ASP A 430 -12.43 54.12 4.56
N ALA A 431 -11.37 53.28 4.62
CA ALA A 431 -10.35 53.14 3.58
C ALA A 431 -10.74 52.15 2.45
N GLY A 432 -11.83 51.39 2.58
CA GLY A 432 -12.41 50.56 1.55
C GLY A 432 -11.47 49.51 0.90
N GLY A 433 -11.62 48.24 1.21
CA GLY A 433 -10.89 47.16 0.54
C GLY A 433 -11.28 45.79 1.11
N ALA A 434 -11.58 44.83 0.26
CA ALA A 434 -12.06 43.49 0.63
C ALA A 434 -10.96 42.57 1.16
N GLY A 435 -9.73 43.03 1.38
CA GLY A 435 -8.62 42.17 1.82
C GLY A 435 -8.17 41.13 0.79
N LEU A 436 -8.47 41.33 -0.50
CA LEU A 436 -8.15 40.43 -1.59
C LEU A 436 -6.95 40.86 -2.44
N GLY A 437 -6.53 42.14 -2.36
CA GLY A 437 -5.47 42.68 -3.21
C GLY A 437 -4.10 42.05 -2.95
N LEU A 438 -3.69 41.90 -1.67
CA LEU A 438 -2.43 41.27 -1.31
C LEU A 438 -2.36 39.77 -1.63
N PRO A 439 -3.37 38.95 -1.33
CA PRO A 439 -3.45 37.57 -1.80
C PRO A 439 -3.28 37.41 -3.32
N ILE A 440 -3.95 38.27 -4.09
CA ILE A 440 -3.83 38.25 -5.55
C ILE A 440 -2.44 38.66 -6.03
N ALA A 441 -1.88 39.71 -5.44
CA ALA A 441 -0.50 40.15 -5.75
C ALA A 441 0.50 39.00 -5.47
N LYS A 442 0.35 38.32 -4.34
CA LYS A 442 1.19 37.17 -4.01
C LYS A 442 1.06 36.05 -5.04
N TRP A 443 -0.16 35.66 -5.36
CA TRP A 443 -0.39 34.64 -6.37
C TRP A 443 0.20 35.02 -7.74
N ALA A 444 -0.03 36.23 -8.20
CA ALA A 444 0.47 36.70 -9.50
C ALA A 444 1.99 36.66 -9.59
N VAL A 445 2.68 37.06 -8.51
CA VAL A 445 4.15 36.99 -8.43
C VAL A 445 4.64 35.55 -8.38
N GLU A 446 4.03 34.70 -7.53
CA GLU A 446 4.42 33.29 -7.37
C GLU A 446 4.13 32.49 -8.64
N ALA A 447 3.04 32.74 -9.34
CA ALA A 447 2.72 32.14 -10.63
C ALA A 447 3.79 32.42 -11.69
N ASN A 448 4.44 33.57 -11.62
CA ASN A 448 5.56 33.94 -12.49
C ASN A 448 6.95 33.47 -11.98
N GLY A 449 6.98 32.57 -10.97
CA GLY A 449 8.22 32.04 -10.41
C GLY A 449 8.94 33.01 -9.49
N GLY A 450 8.27 34.12 -9.12
CA GLY A 450 8.78 35.14 -8.21
C GLY A 450 8.44 34.84 -6.73
N ARG A 451 8.79 35.82 -5.88
CA ARG A 451 8.43 35.83 -4.44
C ARG A 451 8.04 37.23 -4.02
N ILE A 452 7.05 37.33 -3.13
CA ILE A 452 6.66 38.57 -2.48
C ILE A 452 6.79 38.42 -0.96
N PHE A 453 7.29 39.48 -0.32
CA PHE A 453 7.42 39.55 1.13
C PHE A 453 7.42 41.02 1.59
N VAL A 454 7.23 41.20 2.90
CA VAL A 454 7.21 42.56 3.49
C VAL A 454 8.33 42.72 4.51
N LYS A 455 8.98 43.86 4.49
CA LYS A 455 9.98 44.29 5.45
C LYS A 455 9.49 45.57 6.19
N PRO A 456 10.09 45.92 7.35
CA PRO A 456 9.83 47.22 7.94
C PRO A 456 10.28 48.33 6.99
N GLY A 457 9.44 49.33 6.77
CA GLY A 457 9.78 50.53 6.03
C GLY A 457 10.49 51.56 6.90
N ARG A 458 10.83 52.71 6.29
CA ARG A 458 11.32 53.85 7.02
C ARG A 458 10.15 54.50 7.82
N ALA A 459 10.48 55.22 8.88
CA ALA A 459 9.51 56.01 9.65
C ALA A 459 8.22 55.29 10.06
N CYS A 460 8.32 54.03 10.44
CA CYS A 460 7.19 53.11 10.80
C CYS A 460 6.35 52.58 9.64
N GLY A 461 6.62 52.89 8.37
CA GLY A 461 5.89 52.39 7.20
C GLY A 461 6.15 50.94 6.88
N ALA A 462 5.54 50.42 5.80
CA ALA A 462 5.81 49.12 5.25
C ALA A 462 6.64 49.17 3.96
N LYS A 463 7.41 48.12 3.73
CA LYS A 463 8.18 47.95 2.51
C LYS A 463 7.86 46.60 1.90
N PHE A 464 7.07 46.58 0.82
CA PHE A 464 6.76 45.40 0.04
C PHE A 464 7.88 45.15 -0.98
N CYS A 465 8.37 43.92 -1.05
CA CYS A 465 9.42 43.50 -1.94
C CYS A 465 8.89 42.39 -2.87
N ILE A 466 8.99 42.61 -4.18
CA ILE A 466 8.72 41.64 -5.23
C ILE A 466 10.06 41.21 -5.82
N ARG A 467 10.28 39.90 -5.91
CA ARG A 467 11.41 39.31 -6.65
C ARG A 467 10.89 38.50 -7.82
N VAL A 468 11.36 38.79 -9.03
CA VAL A 468 10.97 38.08 -10.26
C VAL A 468 12.23 37.66 -11.00
N PRO A 469 12.28 36.49 -11.65
CA PRO A 469 13.42 36.07 -12.44
C PRO A 469 13.72 37.08 -13.56
N ILE A 470 14.99 37.48 -13.72
CA ILE A 470 15.46 38.27 -14.85
C ILE A 470 15.42 37.39 -16.10
N ALA A 471 15.08 37.98 -17.25
CA ALA A 471 15.14 37.27 -18.52
C ALA A 471 16.60 36.95 -18.86
N ASP A 472 16.92 35.65 -19.03
CA ASP A 472 18.23 35.24 -19.52
C ASP A 472 18.39 35.75 -20.96
N GLY A 473 19.43 36.55 -21.21
CA GLY A 473 19.76 37.07 -22.55
C GLY A 473 20.12 36.01 -23.60
N SER A 474 19.84 34.73 -23.33
CA SER A 474 20.19 33.59 -24.18
C SER A 474 18.98 32.84 -24.84
N SER A 475 17.75 33.34 -24.68
CA SER A 475 16.59 32.68 -25.31
C SER A 475 16.10 33.32 -26.61
N ASP A 476 17.01 33.70 -27.52
CA ASP A 476 16.72 33.76 -28.96
C ASP A 476 17.13 32.39 -29.57
N ASN A 477 16.25 31.41 -29.55
CA ASN A 477 16.11 30.30 -30.53
C ASN A 477 15.25 29.19 -30.02
N HIS A 478 13.95 29.33 -30.18
CA HIS A 478 13.08 28.18 -30.54
C HIS A 478 11.77 28.75 -31.08
N SER A 479 11.79 28.91 -32.42
CA SER A 479 10.60 29.06 -33.27
C SER A 479 9.88 27.73 -33.38
#